data_a03c36c5711c0c4340504531318dd62a
#
_entry.id   a03c36c5711c0c4340504531318dd62a
#
_cell.length_a   1.000
_cell.length_b   1.000
_cell.length_c   1.000
_cell.angle_alpha   90.00
_cell.angle_beta   90.00
_cell.angle_gamma   90.00
#
_symmetry.space_group_name_H-M   'P 1'
#
loop_
_entity.id
_entity.type
_entity.pdbx_description
1 polymer ?
#
loop_
_entity_poly.entity_id
_entity_poly.type
_entity_poly.pdbx_seq_one_letter_code
_entity_poly.pdbx_strand_id
1 'polypeptide(L)'
;MLKLAFITSHAPSLTHFRGQLIKMLCDKGIQVFTFAPNFDDETRMAVQSLGAIPIDCSMSRAGMNPFVDILNTWQLARLLKRIHPDIVLNYFIKPVIFGSLAAKWAGVPYRIAMIEGLGFIFTPGPTGFSLARRVLKRLVMLLYKLGLSCADKVIFLNPDDQNEFIAAHLLPPSKTFLLGGIGVDLNKWPFTPPVVESLTFLMVARLLREKGVEDYVNAARIVKKINPQIRFILLGDLDDNPGAITRSEVQAWHDEGIIEWQGHVPVQPWLVQTSVFVLPSYREGVPVSTQEALAVGRPVITTDVPGCRQTVADGVNGFLVPVHSPELLAEKMITFMQHPELITSMGLASRQLALEHYDICKVNQRLIQLICSKTSKCGQCPPSVAAS
;
A
#
# COMPACT_ATOMS: atom_id res chain seq x y z
N MET A 1 -17.41 26.82 -3.21
CA MET A 1 -16.27 26.05 -2.66
C MET A 1 -16.41 24.63 -3.14
N LEU A 2 -15.32 24.00 -3.62
CA LEU A 2 -15.32 22.60 -4.07
C LEU A 2 -15.37 21.70 -2.84
N LYS A 3 -16.25 20.68 -2.87
CA LYS A 3 -16.41 19.68 -1.79
C LYS A 3 -15.91 18.33 -2.26
N LEU A 4 -15.00 17.73 -1.51
CA LEU A 4 -14.47 16.40 -1.78
C LEU A 4 -14.69 15.48 -0.57
N ALA A 5 -15.17 14.26 -0.83
CA ALA A 5 -15.36 13.24 0.18
C ALA A 5 -14.38 12.07 -0.03
N PHE A 6 -13.55 11.76 0.97
CA PHE A 6 -12.80 10.51 1.06
C PHE A 6 -13.66 9.46 1.76
N ILE A 7 -13.75 8.26 1.20
CA ILE A 7 -14.47 7.14 1.80
C ILE A 7 -13.51 5.97 1.97
N THR A 8 -13.36 5.51 3.22
CA THR A 8 -12.48 4.40 3.59
C THR A 8 -13.17 3.45 4.57
N SER A 9 -12.67 2.23 4.67
CA SER A 9 -13.08 1.25 5.68
C SER A 9 -12.16 1.18 6.91
N HIS A 10 -11.17 2.11 7.02
CA HIS A 10 -10.19 2.12 8.10
C HIS A 10 -9.76 3.56 8.42
N ALA A 11 -10.26 4.12 9.51
CA ALA A 11 -10.06 5.53 9.87
C ALA A 11 -8.58 5.94 10.00
N PRO A 12 -7.67 5.18 10.65
CA PRO A 12 -6.25 5.54 10.76
C PRO A 12 -5.54 5.71 9.43
N SER A 13 -6.02 5.08 8.34
CA SER A 13 -5.44 5.22 7.00
C SER A 13 -5.53 6.64 6.44
N LEU A 14 -6.49 7.44 6.92
CA LEU A 14 -6.68 8.85 6.53
C LEU A 14 -5.49 9.72 6.91
N THR A 15 -4.93 9.49 8.08
CA THR A 15 -3.76 10.23 8.59
C THR A 15 -2.45 9.62 8.15
N HIS A 16 -2.32 8.29 8.23
CA HIS A 16 -1.08 7.58 7.91
C HIS A 16 -0.72 7.63 6.42
N PHE A 17 -1.71 7.45 5.53
CA PHE A 17 -1.45 7.33 4.09
C PHE A 17 -1.96 8.52 3.27
N ARG A 18 -2.93 9.28 3.78
CA ARG A 18 -3.59 10.38 3.04
C ARG A 18 -3.47 11.74 3.72
N GLY A 19 -2.86 11.80 4.90
CA GLY A 19 -2.81 13.04 5.70
C GLY A 19 -2.23 14.22 4.93
N GLN A 20 -1.11 14.02 4.24
CA GLN A 20 -0.50 15.10 3.46
C GLN A 20 -1.37 15.50 2.25
N LEU A 21 -1.99 14.53 1.55
CA LEU A 21 -2.92 14.83 0.45
C LEU A 21 -4.14 15.62 0.95
N ILE A 22 -4.73 15.20 2.06
CA ILE A 22 -5.86 15.88 2.69
C ILE A 22 -5.49 17.32 3.05
N LYS A 23 -4.33 17.50 3.71
CA LYS A 23 -3.83 18.83 4.06
C LYS A 23 -3.63 19.70 2.83
N MET A 24 -2.95 19.22 1.80
CA MET A 24 -2.73 19.96 0.55
C MET A 24 -4.03 20.37 -0.14
N LEU A 25 -5.07 19.53 -0.07
CA LEU A 25 -6.40 19.85 -0.62
C LEU A 25 -7.11 20.93 0.21
N CYS A 26 -7.05 20.84 1.54
CA CYS A 26 -7.60 21.86 2.45
C CYS A 26 -6.89 23.20 2.27
N ASP A 27 -5.55 23.21 2.18
CA ASP A 27 -4.74 24.42 1.95
C ASP A 27 -5.08 25.11 0.59
N LYS A 28 -5.58 24.33 -0.39
CA LYS A 28 -6.11 24.86 -1.66
C LYS A 28 -7.56 25.37 -1.57
N GLY A 29 -8.16 25.42 -0.38
CA GLY A 29 -9.52 25.87 -0.17
C GLY A 29 -10.60 24.85 -0.57
N ILE A 30 -10.26 23.57 -0.70
CA ILE A 30 -11.21 22.49 -0.93
C ILE A 30 -11.78 22.05 0.42
N GLN A 31 -13.10 22.00 0.55
CA GLN A 31 -13.76 21.47 1.74
C GLN A 31 -13.70 19.93 1.69
N VAL A 32 -12.87 19.33 2.57
CA VAL A 32 -12.64 17.89 2.60
C VAL A 32 -13.46 17.25 3.71
N PHE A 33 -14.25 16.24 3.34
CA PHE A 33 -14.98 15.36 4.24
C PHE A 33 -14.34 13.97 4.23
N THR A 34 -14.19 13.35 5.39
CA THR A 34 -13.62 12.00 5.50
C THR A 34 -14.63 11.05 6.14
N PHE A 35 -15.01 10.02 5.42
CA PHE A 35 -15.95 9.00 5.86
C PHE A 35 -15.19 7.72 6.22
N ALA A 36 -15.32 7.29 7.48
CA ALA A 36 -14.75 6.03 7.94
C ALA A 36 -15.60 5.45 9.09
N PRO A 37 -15.55 4.15 9.34
CA PRO A 37 -16.10 3.56 10.55
C PRO A 37 -15.15 3.76 11.74
N ASN A 38 -15.73 3.77 12.94
CA ASN A 38 -14.99 3.66 14.21
C ASN A 38 -13.84 4.69 14.36
N PHE A 39 -14.12 5.97 14.15
CA PHE A 39 -13.19 7.00 14.55
C PHE A 39 -13.04 6.99 16.08
N ASP A 40 -11.82 6.75 16.54
CA ASP A 40 -11.43 7.10 17.91
C ASP A 40 -11.14 8.61 18.03
N ASP A 41 -11.02 9.11 19.27
CA ASP A 41 -10.81 10.54 19.52
C ASP A 41 -9.48 11.03 18.93
N GLU A 42 -8.42 10.21 18.98
CA GLU A 42 -7.10 10.57 18.44
C GLU A 42 -7.14 10.72 16.92
N THR A 43 -7.66 9.74 16.20
CA THR A 43 -7.78 9.81 14.74
C THR A 43 -8.71 10.95 14.30
N ARG A 44 -9.79 11.19 15.05
CA ARG A 44 -10.74 12.29 14.79
C ARG A 44 -10.05 13.64 14.91
N MET A 45 -9.34 13.89 16.00
CA MET A 45 -8.58 15.12 16.23
C MET A 45 -7.46 15.29 15.17
N ALA A 46 -6.76 14.20 14.85
CA ALA A 46 -5.72 14.22 13.82
C ALA A 46 -6.28 14.61 12.44
N VAL A 47 -7.43 14.07 12.04
CA VAL A 47 -8.10 14.45 10.77
C VAL A 47 -8.56 15.91 10.80
N GLN A 48 -9.11 16.38 11.92
CA GLN A 48 -9.52 17.78 12.08
C GLN A 48 -8.35 18.75 12.01
N SER A 49 -7.20 18.38 12.57
CA SER A 49 -5.98 19.19 12.51
C SER A 49 -5.43 19.38 11.08
N LEU A 50 -5.78 18.46 10.15
CA LEU A 50 -5.50 18.59 8.73
C LEU A 50 -6.46 19.57 8.00
N GLY A 51 -7.52 20.05 8.67
CA GLY A 51 -8.57 20.89 8.11
C GLY A 51 -9.75 20.12 7.50
N ALA A 52 -9.81 18.81 7.66
CA ALA A 52 -10.89 17.98 7.14
C ALA A 52 -11.99 17.71 8.20
N ILE A 53 -13.17 17.36 7.73
CA ILE A 53 -14.35 17.09 8.54
C ILE A 53 -14.58 15.57 8.63
N PRO A 54 -14.31 14.92 9.79
CA PRO A 54 -14.54 13.48 9.97
C PRO A 54 -16.04 13.19 10.16
N ILE A 55 -16.53 12.17 9.47
CA ILE A 55 -17.92 11.70 9.51
C ILE A 55 -17.93 10.19 9.68
N ASP A 56 -18.62 9.73 10.72
CA ASP A 56 -18.82 8.31 10.95
C ASP A 56 -19.74 7.71 9.87
N CYS A 57 -19.37 6.56 9.35
CA CYS A 57 -20.20 5.78 8.46
C CYS A 57 -20.10 4.28 8.78
N SER A 58 -21.19 3.58 8.62
CA SER A 58 -21.23 2.13 8.82
C SER A 58 -20.66 1.41 7.61
N MET A 59 -19.34 1.15 7.61
CA MET A 59 -18.69 0.36 6.57
C MET A 59 -17.67 -0.58 7.20
N SER A 60 -18.02 -1.86 7.33
CA SER A 60 -17.14 -2.85 7.95
C SER A 60 -15.90 -3.12 7.07
N ARG A 61 -14.73 -3.26 7.68
CA ARG A 61 -13.48 -3.64 7.00
C ARG A 61 -13.54 -5.08 6.49
N ALA A 62 -14.12 -5.99 7.29
CA ALA A 62 -14.27 -7.41 7.00
C ALA A 62 -15.75 -7.83 7.09
N GLY A 63 -16.05 -9.03 6.61
CA GLY A 63 -17.40 -9.59 6.57
C GLY A 63 -18.00 -9.53 5.15
N MET A 64 -18.84 -10.53 4.82
CA MET A 64 -19.45 -10.69 3.50
C MET A 64 -20.96 -10.86 3.64
N ASN A 65 -21.61 -10.07 4.49
CA ASN A 65 -23.07 -10.09 4.60
C ASN A 65 -23.67 -9.09 3.62
N PRO A 66 -24.28 -9.53 2.50
CA PRO A 66 -24.76 -8.65 1.45
C PRO A 66 -25.90 -7.71 1.92
N PHE A 67 -26.74 -8.15 2.86
CA PHE A 67 -27.82 -7.32 3.39
C PHE A 67 -27.27 -6.13 4.18
N VAL A 68 -26.27 -6.38 5.02
CA VAL A 68 -25.57 -5.33 5.78
C VAL A 68 -24.86 -4.36 4.84
N ASP A 69 -24.18 -4.87 3.81
CA ASP A 69 -23.44 -4.04 2.85
C ASP A 69 -24.41 -3.16 2.02
N ILE A 70 -25.59 -3.67 1.65
CA ILE A 70 -26.64 -2.89 0.96
C ILE A 70 -27.20 -1.80 1.87
N LEU A 71 -27.51 -2.13 3.14
CA LEU A 71 -28.00 -1.15 4.11
C LEU A 71 -26.97 -0.04 4.37
N ASN A 72 -25.72 -0.40 4.57
CA ASN A 72 -24.61 0.55 4.77
C ASN A 72 -24.42 1.44 3.53
N THR A 73 -24.55 0.87 2.32
CA THR A 73 -24.49 1.62 1.05
C THR A 73 -25.58 2.67 0.98
N TRP A 74 -26.81 2.30 1.36
CA TRP A 74 -27.94 3.23 1.36
C TRP A 74 -27.80 4.34 2.42
N GLN A 75 -27.33 4.00 3.64
CA GLN A 75 -27.04 4.99 4.68
C GLN A 75 -25.96 5.98 4.21
N LEU A 76 -24.87 5.47 3.62
CA LEU A 76 -23.80 6.29 3.06
C LEU A 76 -24.34 7.21 1.93
N ALA A 77 -25.18 6.68 1.05
CA ALA A 77 -25.79 7.49 -0.02
C ALA A 77 -26.64 8.64 0.55
N ARG A 78 -27.39 8.41 1.65
CA ARG A 78 -28.12 9.47 2.35
C ARG A 78 -27.21 10.55 2.95
N LEU A 79 -26.09 10.14 3.56
CA LEU A 79 -25.09 11.09 4.09
C LEU A 79 -24.48 11.93 2.96
N LEU A 80 -24.05 11.29 1.88
CA LEU A 80 -23.51 11.98 0.70
C LEU A 80 -24.54 12.93 0.08
N LYS A 81 -25.82 12.51 0.03
CA LYS A 81 -26.90 13.36 -0.49
C LYS A 81 -27.19 14.58 0.38
N ARG A 82 -26.89 14.56 1.69
CA ARG A 82 -27.02 15.74 2.58
C ARG A 82 -25.85 16.72 2.42
N ILE A 83 -24.65 16.21 2.17
CA ILE A 83 -23.43 17.01 2.08
C ILE A 83 -23.25 17.60 0.68
N HIS A 84 -23.77 16.92 -0.34
CA HIS A 84 -23.61 17.27 -1.76
C HIS A 84 -22.14 17.47 -2.15
N PRO A 85 -21.24 16.45 -2.00
CA PRO A 85 -19.90 16.58 -2.48
C PRO A 85 -19.86 16.64 -4.01
N ASP A 86 -18.97 17.46 -4.56
CA ASP A 86 -18.70 17.53 -5.99
C ASP A 86 -17.91 16.30 -6.45
N ILE A 87 -17.05 15.76 -5.56
CA ILE A 87 -16.15 14.65 -5.85
C ILE A 87 -16.16 13.65 -4.70
N VAL A 88 -16.10 12.36 -5.04
CA VAL A 88 -15.85 11.27 -4.08
C VAL A 88 -14.59 10.52 -4.52
N LEU A 89 -13.70 10.21 -3.56
CA LEU A 89 -12.57 9.31 -3.72
C LEU A 89 -12.72 8.16 -2.74
N ASN A 90 -12.92 6.94 -3.29
CA ASN A 90 -13.05 5.70 -2.55
C ASN A 90 -11.75 4.91 -2.60
N TYR A 91 -11.26 4.38 -1.49
CA TYR A 91 -10.12 3.46 -1.47
C TYR A 91 -10.34 2.31 -0.49
N PHE A 92 -9.63 1.18 -0.68
CA PHE A 92 -9.92 -0.17 -0.19
C PHE A 92 -11.14 -0.83 -0.86
N ILE A 93 -11.19 -2.18 -0.78
CA ILE A 93 -12.12 -3.02 -1.56
C ILE A 93 -13.59 -2.61 -1.36
N LYS A 94 -14.07 -2.56 -0.11
CA LYS A 94 -15.48 -2.25 0.16
C LYS A 94 -15.87 -0.82 -0.23
N PRO A 95 -15.13 0.23 0.13
CA PRO A 95 -15.41 1.58 -0.35
C PRO A 95 -15.37 1.70 -1.88
N VAL A 96 -14.42 1.05 -2.55
CA VAL A 96 -14.35 1.04 -4.02
C VAL A 96 -15.62 0.45 -4.64
N ILE A 97 -16.18 -0.62 -4.06
CA ILE A 97 -17.40 -1.26 -4.54
C ILE A 97 -18.64 -0.47 -4.08
N PHE A 98 -18.87 -0.44 -2.80
CA PHE A 98 -20.10 0.05 -2.19
C PHE A 98 -20.14 1.58 -2.06
N GLY A 99 -19.01 2.23 -1.84
CA GLY A 99 -18.89 3.68 -1.84
C GLY A 99 -19.14 4.28 -3.21
N SER A 100 -18.66 3.62 -4.29
CA SER A 100 -18.95 4.07 -5.66
C SER A 100 -20.42 3.93 -6.02
N LEU A 101 -21.09 2.87 -5.57
CA LEU A 101 -22.55 2.71 -5.70
C LEU A 101 -23.29 3.80 -4.93
N ALA A 102 -22.93 4.01 -3.65
CA ALA A 102 -23.53 5.04 -2.81
C ALA A 102 -23.38 6.44 -3.42
N ALA A 103 -22.18 6.76 -3.92
CA ALA A 103 -21.91 8.04 -4.57
C ALA A 103 -22.76 8.23 -5.85
N LYS A 104 -22.95 7.17 -6.64
CA LYS A 104 -23.85 7.21 -7.81
C LYS A 104 -25.30 7.43 -7.40
N TRP A 105 -25.79 6.71 -6.37
CA TRP A 105 -27.16 6.89 -5.87
C TRP A 105 -27.40 8.26 -5.25
N ALA A 106 -26.35 8.86 -4.67
CA ALA A 106 -26.41 10.22 -4.14
C ALA A 106 -26.34 11.30 -5.24
N GLY A 107 -26.04 10.94 -6.48
CA GLY A 107 -25.90 11.88 -7.60
C GLY A 107 -24.58 12.66 -7.58
N VAL A 108 -23.52 12.14 -6.94
CA VAL A 108 -22.22 12.80 -6.93
C VAL A 108 -21.65 12.91 -8.35
N PRO A 109 -21.27 14.12 -8.80
CA PRO A 109 -20.89 14.37 -10.20
C PRO A 109 -19.62 13.63 -10.65
N TYR A 110 -18.58 13.56 -9.80
CA TYR A 110 -17.30 12.93 -10.14
C TYR A 110 -16.89 11.91 -9.10
N ARG A 111 -16.71 10.66 -9.53
CA ARG A 111 -16.50 9.50 -8.66
C ARG A 111 -15.17 8.82 -9.02
N ILE A 112 -14.22 8.82 -8.08
CA ILE A 112 -12.91 8.22 -8.23
C ILE A 112 -12.84 6.98 -7.32
N ALA A 113 -12.39 5.87 -7.86
CA ALA A 113 -12.06 4.65 -7.13
C ALA A 113 -10.55 4.43 -7.16
N MET A 114 -9.94 4.05 -6.03
CA MET A 114 -8.50 3.77 -5.95
C MET A 114 -8.29 2.34 -5.46
N ILE A 115 -7.64 1.53 -6.29
CA ILE A 115 -7.27 0.14 -5.99
C ILE A 115 -5.82 0.14 -5.54
N GLU A 116 -5.60 -0.13 -4.24
CA GLU A 116 -4.29 -0.08 -3.58
C GLU A 116 -3.60 -1.44 -3.49
N GLY A 117 -4.14 -2.42 -4.18
CA GLY A 117 -3.72 -3.81 -4.20
C GLY A 117 -4.92 -4.74 -4.05
N LEU A 118 -4.79 -5.96 -4.52
CA LEU A 118 -5.91 -6.90 -4.60
C LEU A 118 -5.96 -7.88 -3.40
N GLY A 119 -4.86 -7.96 -2.64
CA GLY A 119 -4.79 -8.75 -1.41
C GLY A 119 -4.93 -10.27 -1.61
N PHE A 120 -5.18 -10.94 -0.48
CA PHE A 120 -5.18 -12.39 -0.36
C PHE A 120 -6.07 -13.13 -1.37
N ILE A 121 -7.24 -12.60 -1.72
CA ILE A 121 -8.19 -13.28 -2.63
C ILE A 121 -7.58 -13.48 -4.03
N PHE A 122 -6.72 -12.59 -4.46
CA PHE A 122 -6.08 -12.59 -5.77
C PHE A 122 -4.68 -13.23 -5.77
N THR A 123 -4.13 -13.57 -4.60
CA THR A 123 -2.81 -14.19 -4.47
C THR A 123 -2.95 -15.71 -4.50
N PRO A 124 -2.36 -16.45 -5.46
CA PRO A 124 -2.40 -17.91 -5.46
C PRO A 124 -1.64 -18.45 -4.24
N GLY A 125 -2.11 -19.55 -3.67
CA GLY A 125 -1.35 -20.31 -2.69
C GLY A 125 -0.29 -21.20 -3.38
N PRO A 126 0.55 -21.94 -2.62
CA PRO A 126 1.59 -22.81 -3.17
C PRO A 126 1.05 -23.86 -4.17
N THR A 127 -0.17 -24.35 -3.96
CA THR A 127 -0.87 -25.30 -4.83
C THR A 127 -1.86 -24.61 -5.81
N GLY A 128 -1.77 -23.29 -5.95
CA GLY A 128 -2.69 -22.50 -6.75
C GLY A 128 -3.98 -22.11 -6.00
N PHE A 129 -5.06 -21.86 -6.74
CA PHE A 129 -6.35 -21.47 -6.15
C PHE A 129 -7.21 -22.69 -5.85
N SER A 130 -7.66 -22.87 -4.61
CA SER A 130 -8.72 -23.83 -4.25
C SER A 130 -10.03 -23.47 -4.97
N LEU A 131 -10.94 -24.45 -5.12
CA LEU A 131 -12.24 -24.22 -5.77
C LEU A 131 -13.04 -23.10 -5.07
N ALA A 132 -13.12 -23.13 -3.75
CA ALA A 132 -13.81 -22.10 -2.96
C ALA A 132 -13.21 -20.71 -3.21
N ARG A 133 -11.89 -20.60 -3.28
CA ARG A 133 -11.20 -19.35 -3.54
C ARG A 133 -11.40 -18.84 -4.97
N ARG A 134 -11.51 -19.75 -5.97
CA ARG A 134 -11.87 -19.37 -7.35
C ARG A 134 -13.29 -18.79 -7.43
N VAL A 135 -14.25 -19.43 -6.73
CA VAL A 135 -15.63 -18.92 -6.66
C VAL A 135 -15.66 -17.56 -5.98
N LEU A 136 -14.99 -17.41 -4.83
CA LEU A 136 -14.89 -16.13 -4.12
C LEU A 136 -14.25 -15.04 -4.98
N LYS A 137 -13.13 -15.34 -5.68
CA LYS A 137 -12.49 -14.40 -6.61
C LYS A 137 -13.48 -13.96 -7.70
N ARG A 138 -14.24 -14.87 -8.30
CA ARG A 138 -15.24 -14.53 -9.32
C ARG A 138 -16.34 -13.61 -8.77
N LEU A 139 -16.83 -13.91 -7.56
CA LEU A 139 -17.84 -13.07 -6.91
C LEU A 139 -17.30 -11.65 -6.64
N VAL A 140 -16.08 -11.55 -6.09
CA VAL A 140 -15.44 -10.26 -5.83
C VAL A 140 -15.20 -9.49 -7.13
N MET A 141 -14.78 -10.15 -8.22
CA MET A 141 -14.63 -9.51 -9.54
C MET A 141 -15.97 -8.99 -10.07
N LEU A 142 -17.06 -9.72 -9.87
CA LEU A 142 -18.41 -9.25 -10.24
C LEU A 142 -18.80 -7.99 -9.45
N LEU A 143 -18.55 -8.00 -8.14
CA LEU A 143 -18.80 -6.83 -7.29
C LEU A 143 -17.94 -5.63 -7.70
N TYR A 144 -16.66 -5.84 -8.03
CA TYR A 144 -15.81 -4.80 -8.60
C TYR A 144 -16.40 -4.26 -9.91
N LYS A 145 -16.84 -5.13 -10.82
CA LYS A 145 -17.46 -4.69 -12.08
C LYS A 145 -18.66 -3.78 -11.84
N LEU A 146 -19.52 -4.13 -10.88
CA LEU A 146 -20.68 -3.29 -10.51
C LEU A 146 -20.24 -1.95 -9.89
N GLY A 147 -19.33 -1.95 -8.92
CA GLY A 147 -18.84 -0.73 -8.29
C GLY A 147 -18.08 0.18 -9.27
N LEU A 148 -17.17 -0.38 -10.07
CA LEU A 148 -16.36 0.36 -11.03
C LEU A 148 -17.16 0.87 -12.24
N SER A 149 -18.30 0.26 -12.58
CA SER A 149 -19.23 0.82 -13.57
C SER A 149 -19.74 2.18 -13.13
N CYS A 150 -19.84 2.41 -11.82
CA CYS A 150 -20.27 3.68 -11.21
C CYS A 150 -19.15 4.70 -11.06
N ALA A 151 -17.89 4.31 -11.19
CA ALA A 151 -16.75 5.22 -11.13
C ALA A 151 -16.47 5.89 -12.48
N ASP A 152 -16.04 7.14 -12.45
CA ASP A 152 -15.64 7.92 -13.64
C ASP A 152 -14.15 7.75 -13.92
N LYS A 153 -13.32 7.55 -12.85
CA LYS A 153 -11.90 7.21 -12.93
C LYS A 153 -11.55 6.13 -11.90
N VAL A 154 -10.62 5.26 -12.29
CA VAL A 154 -10.09 4.19 -11.43
C VAL A 154 -8.58 4.30 -11.41
N ILE A 155 -8.04 4.52 -10.21
CA ILE A 155 -6.61 4.64 -9.95
C ILE A 155 -6.05 3.28 -9.56
N PHE A 156 -4.95 2.89 -10.18
CA PHE A 156 -4.15 1.72 -9.83
C PHE A 156 -2.77 2.15 -9.37
N LEU A 157 -2.17 1.39 -8.46
CA LEU A 157 -0.82 1.65 -7.99
C LEU A 157 0.26 0.96 -8.85
N ASN A 158 -0.08 -0.14 -9.51
CA ASN A 158 0.84 -0.87 -10.38
C ASN A 158 0.17 -1.28 -11.69
N PRO A 159 0.95 -1.48 -12.78
CA PRO A 159 0.42 -1.83 -14.09
C PRO A 159 -0.13 -3.25 -14.17
N ASP A 160 0.35 -4.18 -13.33
CA ASP A 160 -0.10 -5.57 -13.34
C ASP A 160 -1.57 -5.65 -12.92
N ASP A 161 -1.94 -4.99 -11.80
CA ASP A 161 -3.32 -4.93 -11.31
C ASP A 161 -4.23 -4.19 -12.31
N GLN A 162 -3.73 -3.10 -12.92
CA GLN A 162 -4.45 -2.38 -13.97
C GLN A 162 -4.75 -3.30 -15.16
N ASN A 163 -3.75 -4.02 -15.64
CA ASN A 163 -3.88 -4.91 -16.79
C ASN A 163 -4.78 -6.12 -16.47
N GLU A 164 -4.70 -6.70 -15.25
CA GLU A 164 -5.60 -7.78 -14.81
C GLU A 164 -7.07 -7.34 -14.89
N PHE A 165 -7.38 -6.11 -14.46
CA PHE A 165 -8.75 -5.59 -14.50
C PHE A 165 -9.23 -5.25 -15.90
N ILE A 166 -8.38 -4.73 -16.76
CA ILE A 166 -8.69 -4.46 -18.18
C ILE A 166 -8.91 -5.78 -18.92
N ALA A 167 -8.01 -6.75 -18.78
CA ALA A 167 -8.10 -8.06 -19.41
C ALA A 167 -9.34 -8.86 -18.96
N ALA A 168 -9.76 -8.68 -17.70
CA ALA A 168 -11.00 -9.26 -17.17
C ALA A 168 -12.28 -8.49 -17.56
N HIS A 169 -12.18 -7.47 -18.42
CA HIS A 169 -13.31 -6.61 -18.84
C HIS A 169 -14.12 -6.02 -17.68
N LEU A 170 -13.46 -5.66 -16.57
CA LEU A 170 -14.11 -5.01 -15.43
C LEU A 170 -14.33 -3.52 -15.68
N LEU A 171 -13.47 -2.90 -16.48
CA LEU A 171 -13.56 -1.50 -16.88
C LEU A 171 -12.78 -1.25 -18.19
N PRO A 172 -13.14 -0.21 -18.96
CA PRO A 172 -12.39 0.16 -20.16
C PRO A 172 -11.08 0.88 -19.79
N PRO A 173 -10.01 0.76 -20.63
CA PRO A 173 -8.73 1.46 -20.43
C PRO A 173 -8.87 2.97 -20.23
N SER A 174 -9.83 3.62 -20.91
CA SER A 174 -10.05 5.07 -20.83
C SER A 174 -10.44 5.57 -19.42
N LYS A 175 -10.92 4.69 -18.54
CA LYS A 175 -11.23 5.03 -17.15
C LYS A 175 -10.03 4.86 -16.21
N THR A 176 -8.97 4.19 -16.63
CA THR A 176 -7.82 3.90 -15.75
C THR A 176 -6.88 5.08 -15.62
N PHE A 177 -6.18 5.12 -14.49
CA PHE A 177 -5.08 6.03 -14.20
C PHE A 177 -4.02 5.27 -13.38
N LEU A 178 -2.78 5.23 -13.85
CA LEU A 178 -1.67 4.60 -13.13
C LEU A 178 -0.94 5.64 -12.29
N LEU A 179 -1.00 5.45 -10.96
CA LEU A 179 -0.35 6.35 -10.01
C LEU A 179 1.11 5.95 -9.75
N GLY A 180 1.42 4.65 -9.65
CA GLY A 180 2.79 4.14 -9.46
C GLY A 180 3.22 4.05 -7.99
N GLY A 181 2.32 4.16 -7.04
CA GLY A 181 2.57 4.14 -5.60
C GLY A 181 1.92 5.32 -4.90
N ILE A 182 1.88 5.31 -3.55
CA ILE A 182 1.28 6.41 -2.78
C ILE A 182 2.29 7.45 -2.32
N GLY A 183 3.57 7.15 -2.46
CA GLY A 183 4.67 8.02 -2.05
C GLY A 183 4.95 8.00 -0.56
N VAL A 184 6.11 8.52 -0.21
CA VAL A 184 6.58 8.70 1.17
C VAL A 184 7.13 10.11 1.35
N ASP A 185 7.02 10.65 2.56
CA ASP A 185 7.55 11.97 2.89
C ASP A 185 9.08 11.90 3.04
N LEU A 186 9.79 12.40 2.03
CA LEU A 186 11.25 12.36 1.98
C LEU A 186 11.93 13.19 3.09
N ASN A 187 11.20 14.11 3.75
CA ASN A 187 11.68 14.84 4.92
C ASN A 187 11.57 13.99 6.19
N LYS A 188 10.54 13.16 6.29
CA LYS A 188 10.42 12.17 7.38
C LYS A 188 11.37 11.00 7.19
N TRP A 189 11.70 10.65 5.94
CA TRP A 189 12.59 9.57 5.55
C TRP A 189 13.85 10.12 4.87
N PRO A 190 14.72 10.85 5.59
CA PRO A 190 15.94 11.40 5.01
C PRO A 190 16.92 10.28 4.64
N PHE A 191 17.71 10.54 3.62
CA PHE A 191 18.81 9.64 3.26
C PHE A 191 19.80 9.51 4.43
N THR A 192 20.19 8.28 4.70
CA THR A 192 21.31 7.96 5.61
C THR A 192 22.18 6.90 4.94
N PRO A 193 23.52 6.99 5.03
CA PRO A 193 24.39 5.94 4.51
C PRO A 193 24.00 4.59 5.12
N PRO A 194 23.89 3.51 4.31
CA PRO A 194 23.61 2.18 4.86
C PRO A 194 24.77 1.66 5.72
N VAL A 195 24.44 0.82 6.69
CA VAL A 195 25.45 0.18 7.55
C VAL A 195 26.11 -0.95 6.77
N VAL A 196 27.44 -0.94 6.68
CA VAL A 196 28.23 -1.94 5.94
C VAL A 196 29.04 -2.85 6.88
N GLU A 197 29.51 -2.34 8.01
CA GLU A 197 30.39 -3.05 8.92
C GLU A 197 29.72 -4.23 9.65
N SER A 198 28.44 -4.11 9.96
CA SER A 198 27.62 -5.15 10.60
C SER A 198 26.39 -5.43 9.75
N LEU A 199 26.49 -6.44 8.89
CA LEU A 199 25.42 -6.77 7.94
C LEU A 199 24.10 -7.10 8.66
N THR A 200 23.08 -6.32 8.37
CA THR A 200 21.75 -6.44 8.98
C THR A 200 20.69 -6.44 7.91
N PHE A 201 19.86 -7.46 7.90
CA PHE A 201 18.66 -7.55 7.07
C PHE A 201 17.44 -7.17 7.89
N LEU A 202 16.57 -6.32 7.32
CA LEU A 202 15.33 -5.88 7.96
C LEU A 202 14.13 -6.22 7.09
N MET A 203 13.14 -6.83 7.70
CA MET A 203 11.81 -7.01 7.13
C MET A 203 10.79 -6.22 7.96
N VAL A 204 9.92 -5.47 7.28
CA VAL A 204 8.80 -4.73 7.91
C VAL A 204 7.51 -5.11 7.22
N ALA A 205 6.67 -5.88 7.90
CA ALA A 205 5.38 -6.32 7.37
C ALA A 205 4.44 -6.78 8.50
N ARG A 206 3.13 -6.77 8.25
CA ARG A 206 2.20 -7.54 9.10
C ARG A 206 2.59 -9.01 9.04
N LEU A 207 2.47 -9.72 10.15
CA LEU A 207 2.88 -11.13 10.26
C LEU A 207 1.86 -12.05 9.57
N LEU A 208 1.85 -12.00 8.24
CA LEU A 208 1.01 -12.80 7.35
C LEU A 208 1.88 -13.68 6.45
N ARG A 209 1.48 -14.93 6.20
CA ARG A 209 2.21 -15.85 5.31
C ARG A 209 2.40 -15.27 3.91
N GLU A 210 1.39 -14.56 3.41
CA GLU A 210 1.43 -13.89 2.10
C GLU A 210 2.46 -12.74 2.02
N LYS A 211 3.02 -12.31 3.16
CA LYS A 211 4.14 -11.35 3.20
C LYS A 211 5.50 -12.04 3.09
N GLY A 212 5.52 -13.38 3.00
CA GLY A 212 6.75 -14.16 2.84
C GLY A 212 7.61 -14.23 4.11
N VAL A 213 6.99 -14.08 5.30
CA VAL A 213 7.71 -14.14 6.58
C VAL A 213 8.46 -15.46 6.74
N GLU A 214 7.82 -16.59 6.34
CA GLU A 214 8.44 -17.91 6.38
C GLU A 214 9.63 -18.02 5.43
N ASP A 215 9.54 -17.44 4.23
CA ASP A 215 10.64 -17.40 3.27
C ASP A 215 11.81 -16.58 3.82
N TYR A 216 11.53 -15.44 4.47
CA TYR A 216 12.55 -14.64 5.15
C TYR A 216 13.27 -15.42 6.25
N VAL A 217 12.53 -16.10 7.12
CA VAL A 217 13.08 -16.91 8.22
C VAL A 217 13.89 -18.09 7.69
N ASN A 218 13.40 -18.77 6.66
CA ASN A 218 14.11 -19.90 6.05
C ASN A 218 15.41 -19.44 5.36
N ALA A 219 15.38 -18.31 4.66
CA ALA A 219 16.58 -17.69 4.10
C ALA A 219 17.59 -17.31 5.20
N ALA A 220 17.10 -16.71 6.30
CA ALA A 220 17.94 -16.38 7.46
C ALA A 220 18.64 -17.61 8.05
N ARG A 221 17.97 -18.76 8.16
CA ARG A 221 18.57 -20.02 8.61
C ARG A 221 19.73 -20.47 7.70
N ILE A 222 19.57 -20.31 6.37
CA ILE A 222 20.63 -20.67 5.41
C ILE A 222 21.83 -19.74 5.59
N VAL A 223 21.60 -18.43 5.65
CA VAL A 223 22.68 -17.44 5.78
C VAL A 223 23.42 -17.57 7.11
N LYS A 224 22.69 -17.79 8.23
CA LYS A 224 23.31 -17.97 9.57
C LYS A 224 24.15 -19.23 9.71
N LYS A 225 23.91 -20.26 8.90
CA LYS A 225 24.84 -21.44 8.84
C LYS A 225 26.22 -21.05 8.28
N ILE A 226 26.31 -20.02 7.45
CA ILE A 226 27.54 -19.51 6.86
C ILE A 226 28.19 -18.49 7.79
N ASN A 227 27.39 -17.53 8.29
CA ASN A 227 27.84 -16.50 9.21
C ASN A 227 26.78 -16.23 10.29
N PRO A 228 26.94 -16.80 11.51
CA PRO A 228 26.02 -16.65 12.63
C PRO A 228 25.88 -15.21 13.16
N GLN A 229 26.81 -14.31 12.86
CA GLN A 229 26.80 -12.93 13.37
C GLN A 229 25.86 -12.00 12.58
N ILE A 230 25.38 -12.43 11.41
CA ILE A 230 24.45 -11.62 10.62
C ILE A 230 23.12 -11.51 11.35
N ARG A 231 22.62 -10.27 11.44
CA ARG A 231 21.37 -9.96 12.11
C ARG A 231 20.20 -9.97 11.14
N PHE A 232 19.11 -10.60 11.56
CA PHE A 232 17.83 -10.63 10.84
C PHE A 232 16.75 -10.03 11.74
N ILE A 233 16.25 -8.87 11.38
CA ILE A 233 15.26 -8.12 12.17
C ILE A 233 13.90 -8.23 11.51
N LEU A 234 12.87 -8.52 12.29
CA LEU A 234 11.48 -8.56 11.85
C LEU A 234 10.66 -7.58 12.66
N LEU A 235 10.08 -6.57 11.98
CA LEU A 235 9.13 -5.64 12.56
C LEU A 235 7.74 -5.93 12.03
N GLY A 236 6.77 -5.91 12.90
CA GLY A 236 5.36 -6.07 12.58
C GLY A 236 4.59 -6.77 13.67
N ASP A 237 3.30 -6.52 13.66
CA ASP A 237 2.38 -7.09 14.62
C ASP A 237 1.68 -8.34 14.08
N LEU A 238 1.13 -9.10 15.02
CA LEU A 238 0.23 -10.21 14.74
C LEU A 238 -1.03 -9.67 14.02
N ASP A 239 -1.69 -10.52 13.26
CA ASP A 239 -2.90 -10.17 12.51
C ASP A 239 -3.99 -11.24 12.80
N ASP A 240 -5.26 -10.85 12.71
CA ASP A 240 -6.38 -11.77 12.90
C ASP A 240 -6.85 -12.44 11.60
N ASN A 241 -6.16 -12.20 10.49
CA ASN A 241 -6.51 -12.79 9.19
C ASN A 241 -6.18 -14.30 9.15
N PRO A 242 -6.91 -15.09 8.35
CA PRO A 242 -6.71 -16.54 8.27
C PRO A 242 -5.30 -17.01 7.85
N GLY A 243 -4.51 -16.12 7.25
CA GLY A 243 -3.11 -16.38 6.87
C GLY A 243 -2.09 -15.86 7.88
N ALA A 244 -2.50 -15.50 9.10
CA ALA A 244 -1.59 -14.95 10.10
C ALA A 244 -0.57 -15.97 10.60
N ILE A 245 0.64 -15.48 10.87
CA ILE A 245 1.65 -16.17 11.66
C ILE A 245 1.23 -16.07 13.12
N THR A 246 1.25 -17.19 13.83
CA THR A 246 0.89 -17.22 15.25
C THR A 246 2.02 -16.66 16.13
N ARG A 247 1.67 -16.16 17.32
CA ARG A 247 2.66 -15.70 18.31
C ARG A 247 3.67 -16.80 18.65
N SER A 248 3.23 -18.05 18.77
CA SER A 248 4.12 -19.19 19.07
C SER A 248 5.13 -19.45 17.95
N GLU A 249 4.73 -19.32 16.69
CA GLU A 249 5.66 -19.50 15.55
C GLU A 249 6.74 -18.43 15.54
N VAL A 250 6.36 -17.16 15.61
CA VAL A 250 7.35 -16.06 15.57
C VAL A 250 8.24 -16.05 16.80
N GLN A 251 7.70 -16.40 17.98
CA GLN A 251 8.47 -16.51 19.22
C GLN A 251 9.49 -17.66 19.13
N ALA A 252 9.11 -18.80 18.58
CA ALA A 252 10.03 -19.92 18.37
C ALA A 252 11.23 -19.51 17.50
N TRP A 253 11.01 -18.79 16.40
CA TRP A 253 12.10 -18.30 15.53
C TRP A 253 12.99 -17.27 16.23
N HIS A 254 12.42 -16.46 17.13
CA HIS A 254 13.19 -15.53 17.97
C HIS A 254 14.05 -16.27 18.99
N ASP A 255 13.48 -17.25 19.70
CA ASP A 255 14.16 -18.05 20.73
C ASP A 255 15.24 -18.95 20.13
N GLU A 256 15.05 -19.44 18.90
CA GLU A 256 16.08 -20.13 18.11
C GLU A 256 17.25 -19.18 17.70
N GLY A 257 17.12 -17.87 17.92
CA GLY A 257 18.10 -16.87 17.52
C GLY A 257 18.20 -16.66 15.99
N ILE A 258 17.20 -17.10 15.22
CA ILE A 258 17.18 -16.93 13.76
C ILE A 258 16.84 -15.50 13.38
N ILE A 259 15.85 -14.91 14.06
CA ILE A 259 15.41 -13.53 13.86
C ILE A 259 15.31 -12.77 15.18
N GLU A 260 15.37 -11.45 15.11
CA GLU A 260 15.06 -10.53 16.20
C GLU A 260 13.67 -9.94 15.93
N TRP A 261 12.62 -10.50 16.56
CA TRP A 261 11.28 -9.94 16.44
C TRP A 261 11.03 -8.83 17.46
N GLN A 262 10.63 -7.64 17.00
CA GLN A 262 10.44 -6.44 17.83
C GLN A 262 8.96 -6.06 18.00
N GLY A 263 8.03 -6.77 17.35
CA GLY A 263 6.62 -6.41 17.37
C GLY A 263 6.34 -5.14 16.56
N HIS A 264 5.30 -4.40 16.97
CA HIS A 264 4.90 -3.13 16.35
C HIS A 264 5.65 -1.96 17.00
N VAL A 265 6.65 -1.47 16.31
CA VAL A 265 7.52 -0.37 16.76
C VAL A 265 7.71 0.66 15.65
N PRO A 266 8.12 1.92 15.97
CA PRO A 266 8.50 2.90 14.95
C PRO A 266 9.59 2.36 14.04
N VAL A 267 9.35 2.38 12.73
CA VAL A 267 10.22 1.73 11.72
C VAL A 267 11.51 2.52 11.46
N GLN A 268 11.45 3.85 11.52
CA GLN A 268 12.55 4.73 11.11
C GLN A 268 13.90 4.45 11.83
N PRO A 269 13.97 4.27 13.15
CA PRO A 269 15.23 3.98 13.83
C PRO A 269 15.87 2.66 13.38
N TRP A 270 15.06 1.69 12.97
CA TRP A 270 15.53 0.41 12.49
C TRP A 270 16.04 0.49 11.04
N LEU A 271 15.33 1.20 10.17
CA LEU A 271 15.80 1.42 8.80
C LEU A 271 17.16 2.14 8.76
N VAL A 272 17.39 3.10 9.64
CA VAL A 272 18.67 3.82 9.73
C VAL A 272 19.83 2.87 10.07
N GLN A 273 19.60 1.82 10.85
CA GLN A 273 20.60 0.82 11.28
C GLN A 273 20.68 -0.40 10.37
N THR A 274 19.93 -0.42 9.28
CA THR A 274 19.82 -1.56 8.36
C THR A 274 20.82 -1.46 7.22
N SER A 275 21.38 -2.59 6.79
CA SER A 275 22.15 -2.71 5.56
C SER A 275 21.28 -2.93 4.35
N VAL A 276 20.38 -3.90 4.42
CA VAL A 276 19.51 -4.33 3.30
C VAL A 276 18.08 -4.53 3.78
N PHE A 277 17.12 -3.99 3.06
CA PHE A 277 15.70 -4.21 3.30
C PHE A 277 15.20 -5.43 2.52
N VAL A 278 14.36 -6.25 3.12
CA VAL A 278 13.85 -7.49 2.51
C VAL A 278 12.34 -7.58 2.66
N LEU A 279 11.62 -7.77 1.55
CA LEU A 279 10.17 -7.99 1.57
C LEU A 279 9.78 -9.04 0.52
N PRO A 280 9.79 -10.34 0.86
CA PRO A 280 9.48 -11.42 -0.08
C PRO A 280 7.97 -11.69 -0.19
N SER A 281 7.16 -10.63 -0.29
CA SER A 281 5.70 -10.71 -0.39
C SER A 281 5.24 -11.39 -1.68
N TYR A 282 4.10 -12.07 -1.62
CA TYR A 282 3.54 -12.81 -2.77
C TYR A 282 2.64 -11.94 -3.66
N ARG A 283 2.21 -10.79 -3.21
CA ARG A 283 1.51 -9.74 -3.95
C ARG A 283 1.39 -8.47 -3.12
N GLU A 284 1.55 -7.31 -3.75
CA GLU A 284 1.36 -5.98 -3.14
C GLU A 284 0.64 -5.02 -4.10
N GLY A 285 0.21 -3.88 -3.58
CA GLY A 285 -0.15 -2.75 -4.42
C GLY A 285 1.08 -2.06 -5.00
N VAL A 286 1.79 -1.31 -4.19
CA VAL A 286 3.21 -0.93 -4.20
C VAL A 286 3.56 -0.73 -2.72
N PRO A 287 4.39 -1.60 -2.11
CA PRO A 287 4.51 -1.62 -0.66
C PRO A 287 5.15 -0.34 -0.12
N VAL A 288 4.52 0.24 0.92
CA VAL A 288 5.00 1.50 1.53
C VAL A 288 6.33 1.27 2.25
N SER A 289 6.49 0.13 2.91
CA SER A 289 7.73 -0.18 3.62
C SER A 289 8.96 -0.27 2.70
N THR A 290 8.79 -0.73 1.44
CA THR A 290 9.87 -0.64 0.44
C THR A 290 10.12 0.79 0.00
N GLN A 291 9.07 1.60 -0.21
CA GLN A 291 9.24 3.02 -0.55
C GLN A 291 9.98 3.79 0.55
N GLU A 292 9.71 3.46 1.83
CA GLU A 292 10.42 4.01 2.99
C GLU A 292 11.89 3.58 2.99
N ALA A 293 12.16 2.30 2.74
CA ALA A 293 13.52 1.76 2.64
C ALA A 293 14.31 2.42 1.49
N LEU A 294 13.69 2.60 0.32
CA LEU A 294 14.28 3.32 -0.80
C LEU A 294 14.59 4.78 -0.43
N ALA A 295 13.66 5.44 0.25
CA ALA A 295 13.84 6.84 0.67
C ALA A 295 15.02 7.02 1.62
N VAL A 296 15.22 6.09 2.55
CA VAL A 296 16.37 6.09 3.48
C VAL A 296 17.67 5.65 2.79
N GLY A 297 17.58 5.11 1.57
CA GLY A 297 18.74 4.67 0.80
C GLY A 297 19.18 3.23 1.12
N ARG A 298 18.22 2.31 1.28
CA ARG A 298 18.53 0.88 1.49
C ARG A 298 18.34 0.11 0.19
N PRO A 299 19.30 -0.74 -0.21
CA PRO A 299 19.03 -1.73 -1.25
C PRO A 299 17.91 -2.66 -0.80
N VAL A 300 17.14 -3.15 -1.77
CA VAL A 300 15.93 -3.95 -1.50
C VAL A 300 16.04 -5.31 -2.15
N ILE A 301 15.78 -6.38 -1.40
CA ILE A 301 15.47 -7.69 -1.99
C ILE A 301 13.96 -7.92 -1.87
N THR A 302 13.30 -8.17 -2.99
CA THR A 302 11.86 -8.46 -3.01
C THR A 302 11.52 -9.49 -4.08
N THR A 303 10.28 -9.91 -4.11
CA THR A 303 9.80 -10.88 -5.10
C THR A 303 9.40 -10.22 -6.42
N ASP A 304 9.56 -10.96 -7.53
CA ASP A 304 9.10 -10.56 -8.86
C ASP A 304 7.60 -10.79 -9.03
N VAL A 305 6.80 -10.01 -8.28
CA VAL A 305 5.34 -10.04 -8.29
C VAL A 305 4.73 -8.65 -8.45
N PRO A 306 3.42 -8.56 -8.78
CA PRO A 306 2.71 -7.29 -8.84
C PRO A 306 2.96 -6.43 -7.60
N GLY A 307 3.27 -5.17 -7.82
CA GLY A 307 3.55 -4.18 -6.78
C GLY A 307 4.96 -4.22 -6.20
N CYS A 308 5.52 -5.40 -5.90
CA CYS A 308 6.88 -5.53 -5.39
C CYS A 308 7.91 -5.12 -6.45
N ARG A 309 7.81 -5.66 -7.68
CA ARG A 309 8.73 -5.35 -8.79
C ARG A 309 8.79 -3.87 -9.16
N GLN A 310 7.79 -3.09 -8.78
CA GLN A 310 7.78 -1.65 -9.06
C GLN A 310 8.82 -0.87 -8.23
N THR A 311 9.30 -1.48 -7.13
CA THR A 311 10.24 -0.84 -6.20
C THR A 311 11.68 -1.28 -6.40
N VAL A 312 11.93 -2.24 -7.31
CA VAL A 312 13.28 -2.76 -7.57
C VAL A 312 13.54 -2.87 -9.07
N ALA A 313 14.58 -2.18 -9.53
CA ALA A 313 15.25 -2.44 -10.79
C ALA A 313 16.36 -3.46 -10.53
N ASP A 314 16.15 -4.70 -10.97
CA ASP A 314 17.02 -5.85 -10.65
C ASP A 314 18.49 -5.59 -11.00
N GLY A 315 19.39 -5.84 -10.04
CA GLY A 315 20.82 -5.56 -10.18
C GLY A 315 21.22 -4.08 -10.06
N VAL A 316 20.28 -3.14 -9.93
CA VAL A 316 20.56 -1.70 -9.87
C VAL A 316 20.38 -1.14 -8.45
N ASN A 317 19.23 -1.34 -7.85
CA ASN A 317 18.94 -0.90 -6.49
C ASN A 317 18.57 -2.04 -5.53
N GLY A 318 18.78 -3.29 -5.97
CA GLY A 318 18.49 -4.50 -5.22
C GLY A 318 18.30 -5.69 -6.14
N PHE A 319 17.59 -6.71 -5.64
CA PHE A 319 17.37 -7.95 -6.38
C PHE A 319 15.91 -8.40 -6.34
N LEU A 320 15.47 -8.99 -7.46
CA LEU A 320 14.19 -9.67 -7.59
C LEU A 320 14.40 -11.20 -7.46
N VAL A 321 13.54 -11.86 -6.68
CA VAL A 321 13.54 -13.32 -6.52
C VAL A 321 12.15 -13.89 -6.81
N PRO A 322 12.01 -15.14 -7.22
CA PRO A 322 10.70 -15.80 -7.32
C PRO A 322 10.05 -15.93 -5.94
N VAL A 323 8.72 -16.04 -5.89
CA VAL A 323 7.98 -16.39 -4.68
C VAL A 323 8.31 -17.82 -4.22
N HIS A 324 8.15 -18.09 -2.93
CA HIS A 324 8.38 -19.41 -2.34
C HIS A 324 9.77 -20.00 -2.65
N SER A 325 10.80 -19.14 -2.66
CA SER A 325 12.18 -19.51 -3.01
C SER A 325 13.18 -18.99 -1.97
N PRO A 326 13.12 -19.49 -0.72
CA PRO A 326 14.00 -19.04 0.35
C PRO A 326 15.49 -19.27 0.04
N GLU A 327 15.81 -20.28 -0.79
CA GLU A 327 17.19 -20.57 -1.21
C GLU A 327 17.73 -19.45 -2.11
N LEU A 328 16.94 -19.00 -3.10
CA LEU A 328 17.32 -17.87 -3.97
C LEU A 328 17.33 -16.55 -3.20
N LEU A 329 16.43 -16.38 -2.23
CA LEU A 329 16.43 -15.23 -1.34
C LEU A 329 17.74 -15.20 -0.52
N ALA A 330 18.15 -16.34 0.03
CA ALA A 330 19.42 -16.48 0.76
C ALA A 330 20.62 -16.23 -0.15
N GLU A 331 20.62 -16.69 -1.40
CA GLU A 331 21.67 -16.42 -2.38
C GLU A 331 21.89 -14.92 -2.57
N LYS A 332 20.81 -14.13 -2.73
CA LYS A 332 20.91 -12.67 -2.87
C LYS A 332 21.38 -11.98 -1.58
N MET A 333 21.01 -12.52 -0.41
CA MET A 333 21.56 -12.05 0.88
C MET A 333 23.08 -12.36 0.98
N ILE A 334 23.51 -13.54 0.55
CA ILE A 334 24.93 -13.94 0.51
C ILE A 334 25.72 -13.06 -0.46
N THR A 335 25.12 -12.65 -1.58
CA THR A 335 25.74 -11.70 -2.52
C THR A 335 26.14 -10.39 -1.81
N PHE A 336 25.26 -9.82 -0.98
CA PHE A 336 25.61 -8.62 -0.19
C PHE A 336 26.68 -8.89 0.88
N MET A 337 26.77 -10.12 1.41
CA MET A 337 27.82 -10.51 2.34
C MET A 337 29.18 -10.60 1.63
N GLN A 338 29.21 -11.11 0.40
CA GLN A 338 30.44 -11.26 -0.40
C GLN A 338 30.88 -9.96 -1.08
N HIS A 339 29.94 -9.07 -1.37
CA HIS A 339 30.10 -7.83 -2.11
C HIS A 339 29.49 -6.65 -1.31
N PRO A 340 30.06 -6.26 -0.16
CA PRO A 340 29.51 -5.20 0.68
C PRO A 340 29.49 -3.82 0.01
N GLU A 341 30.30 -3.59 -1.03
CA GLU A 341 30.28 -2.37 -1.85
C GLU A 341 28.93 -2.16 -2.57
N LEU A 342 28.20 -3.25 -2.86
CA LEU A 342 26.86 -3.18 -3.46
C LEU A 342 25.84 -2.54 -2.50
N ILE A 343 26.03 -2.65 -1.19
CA ILE A 343 25.12 -2.06 -0.20
C ILE A 343 25.06 -0.53 -0.40
N THR A 344 26.21 0.10 -0.56
CA THR A 344 26.31 1.55 -0.75
C THR A 344 25.81 1.97 -2.13
N SER A 345 26.30 1.31 -3.19
CA SER A 345 25.95 1.69 -4.57
C SER A 345 24.45 1.50 -4.87
N MET A 346 23.87 0.35 -4.49
CA MET A 346 22.45 0.08 -4.65
C MET A 346 21.59 0.92 -3.70
N GLY A 347 22.10 1.28 -2.51
CA GLY A 347 21.43 2.20 -1.60
C GLY A 347 21.28 3.60 -2.20
N LEU A 348 22.30 4.12 -2.87
CA LEU A 348 22.23 5.39 -3.60
C LEU A 348 21.22 5.33 -4.76
N ALA A 349 21.23 4.22 -5.52
CA ALA A 349 20.26 4.00 -6.58
C ALA A 349 18.81 3.91 -6.05
N SER A 350 18.62 3.28 -4.87
CA SER A 350 17.34 3.26 -4.17
C SER A 350 16.85 4.67 -3.83
N ARG A 351 17.72 5.52 -3.27
CA ARG A 351 17.38 6.92 -2.98
C ARG A 351 16.99 7.68 -4.22
N GLN A 352 17.71 7.50 -5.32
CA GLN A 352 17.39 8.14 -6.59
C GLN A 352 16.00 7.72 -7.10
N LEU A 353 15.70 6.42 -7.06
CA LEU A 353 14.38 5.89 -7.42
C LEU A 353 13.26 6.50 -6.56
N ALA A 354 13.50 6.66 -5.24
CA ALA A 354 12.54 7.29 -4.34
C ALA A 354 12.30 8.76 -4.69
N LEU A 355 13.35 9.53 -4.98
CA LEU A 355 13.26 10.93 -5.41
C LEU A 355 12.47 11.10 -6.72
N GLU A 356 12.61 10.17 -7.64
CA GLU A 356 11.97 10.24 -8.96
C GLU A 356 10.49 9.82 -8.89
N HIS A 357 10.18 8.72 -8.20
CA HIS A 357 8.88 8.05 -8.31
C HIS A 357 8.04 8.05 -7.02
N TYR A 358 8.67 8.17 -5.84
CA TYR A 358 7.99 7.98 -4.55
C TYR A 358 8.02 9.21 -3.65
N ASP A 359 8.39 10.38 -4.15
CA ASP A 359 8.21 11.64 -3.44
C ASP A 359 6.70 11.94 -3.30
N ILE A 360 6.19 11.91 -2.07
CA ILE A 360 4.77 12.10 -1.79
C ILE A 360 4.25 13.46 -2.30
N CYS A 361 5.09 14.49 -2.35
CA CYS A 361 4.70 15.79 -2.91
C CYS A 361 4.38 15.67 -4.41
N LYS A 362 5.23 14.98 -5.17
CA LYS A 362 5.03 14.73 -6.60
C LYS A 362 3.81 13.83 -6.85
N VAL A 363 3.67 12.76 -6.08
CA VAL A 363 2.54 11.84 -6.16
C VAL A 363 1.22 12.56 -5.86
N ASN A 364 1.18 13.33 -4.78
CA ASN A 364 -0.01 14.09 -4.42
C ASN A 364 -0.35 15.18 -5.43
N GLN A 365 0.62 15.84 -6.04
CA GLN A 365 0.38 16.81 -7.12
C GLN A 365 -0.33 16.13 -8.32
N ARG A 366 0.12 14.93 -8.74
CA ARG A 366 -0.54 14.14 -9.81
C ARG A 366 -1.98 13.76 -9.43
N LEU A 367 -2.22 13.36 -8.17
CA LEU A 367 -3.57 13.08 -7.66
C LEU A 367 -4.46 14.34 -7.65
N ILE A 368 -3.94 15.46 -7.18
CA ILE A 368 -4.67 16.73 -7.16
C ILE A 368 -5.02 17.18 -8.59
N GLN A 369 -4.10 17.06 -9.54
CA GLN A 369 -4.37 17.34 -10.96
C GLN A 369 -5.51 16.45 -11.48
N LEU A 370 -5.50 15.14 -11.18
CA LEU A 370 -6.58 14.23 -11.57
C LEU A 370 -7.91 14.62 -10.92
N ILE A 371 -7.91 14.91 -9.61
CA ILE A 371 -9.10 15.32 -8.85
C ILE A 371 -9.70 16.61 -9.43
N CYS A 372 -8.86 17.59 -9.73
CA CYS A 372 -9.28 18.90 -10.24
C CYS A 372 -9.60 18.91 -11.75
N SER A 373 -9.20 17.91 -12.51
CA SER A 373 -9.29 17.89 -13.99
C SER A 373 -10.72 18.03 -14.56
N LYS A 374 -11.73 17.69 -13.77
CA LYS A 374 -13.16 17.70 -14.16
C LYS A 374 -13.95 18.87 -13.54
N THR A 375 -13.28 19.76 -12.80
CA THR A 375 -13.99 20.83 -12.09
C THR A 375 -13.42 22.20 -12.48
N SER A 376 -14.24 23.05 -13.11
CA SER A 376 -13.91 24.45 -13.33
C SER A 376 -13.80 25.29 -12.05
N LYS A 377 -14.11 24.68 -10.89
CA LYS A 377 -14.10 25.32 -9.56
C LYS A 377 -12.74 25.25 -8.86
N CYS A 378 -11.79 24.49 -9.40
CA CYS A 378 -10.43 24.43 -8.84
C CYS A 378 -9.62 25.56 -9.45
N GLY A 379 -9.42 26.65 -8.70
CA GLY A 379 -8.60 27.80 -9.13
C GLY A 379 -7.22 27.33 -9.57
N GLN A 380 -6.82 27.74 -10.77
CA GLN A 380 -5.55 27.58 -11.47
C GLN A 380 -4.59 26.52 -10.89
N CYS A 381 -4.73 25.25 -11.33
CA CYS A 381 -3.57 24.36 -11.39
C CYS A 381 -2.63 24.87 -12.49
N PRO A 382 -1.32 25.03 -12.25
CA PRO A 382 -0.39 25.37 -13.31
C PRO A 382 -0.49 24.31 -14.43
N PRO A 383 -0.28 24.70 -15.72
CA PRO A 383 -0.41 23.79 -16.85
C PRO A 383 0.54 22.60 -16.68
N SER A 384 0.07 21.42 -17.05
CA SER A 384 0.84 20.19 -17.10
C SER A 384 2.14 20.41 -17.87
N VAL A 385 3.27 20.15 -17.24
CA VAL A 385 4.51 19.83 -17.98
C VAL A 385 4.22 18.48 -18.65
N ALA A 386 3.95 18.51 -19.93
CA ALA A 386 3.84 17.33 -20.77
C ALA A 386 5.17 16.56 -20.67
N ALA A 387 5.09 15.31 -20.27
CA ALA A 387 6.21 14.40 -20.35
C ALA A 387 6.51 14.18 -21.86
N SER A 388 7.64 14.74 -22.28
CA SER A 388 8.30 14.36 -23.53
C SER A 388 9.10 13.08 -23.32
#